data_a4f93aa2ccf440d910107357f67f708a
#
_entry.id   a4f93aa2ccf440d910107357f67f708a
#
_cell.length_a   1.000
_cell.length_b   1.000
_cell.length_c   1.000
_cell.angle_alpha   90.00
_cell.angle_beta   90.00
_cell.angle_gamma   90.00
#
_symmetry.space_group_name_H-M   'P 1'
#
loop_
_entity.id
_entity.type
_entity.pdbx_description
1 polymer ?
#
loop_
_entity_poly.entity_id
_entity_poly.type
_entity_poly.pdbx_seq_one_letter_code
_entity_poly.pdbx_strand_id
1 'polypeptide(L)'
;GRFTDRLDSYHEVLSLVFRADVPLYSAHTSLDANPLGPVSWLADELGLCRIPSSDTKDGEAGHGMPLPLTVLEQTGTMERGGGSYACGFGVVGDCAVDMTPEDLKKMLALWLVGSCPRLAGALPERIRRIAICPGSGSSLAPEAAACGADLLITGDLKYHTALDLPLPVLDVGHFSLEEEMMRRFALQLKENVSD
;
A
#
# COMPACT_ATOMS: atom_id res chain seq x y z
N GLY A 1 -18.80 -21.55 2.04
CA GLY A 1 -19.45 -22.60 1.25
C GLY A 1 -18.79 -23.95 1.53
N ARG A 2 -19.51 -25.02 1.31
CA ARG A 2 -18.92 -26.36 1.40
C ARG A 2 -18.29 -26.69 0.05
N PHE A 3 -17.07 -27.21 0.01
CA PHE A 3 -16.38 -27.63 -1.23
C PHE A 3 -17.18 -28.60 -2.10
N THR A 4 -18.24 -29.20 -1.54
CA THR A 4 -19.12 -30.15 -2.22
C THR A 4 -20.35 -29.50 -2.85
N ASP A 5 -20.57 -28.20 -2.63
CA ASP A 5 -21.69 -27.48 -3.26
C ASP A 5 -21.33 -27.10 -4.69
N ARG A 6 -21.94 -27.77 -5.66
CA ARG A 6 -21.67 -27.56 -7.10
C ARG A 6 -22.17 -26.21 -7.64
N LEU A 7 -22.97 -25.48 -6.86
CA LEU A 7 -23.43 -24.14 -7.21
C LEU A 7 -22.54 -23.06 -6.61
N ASP A 8 -21.53 -23.44 -5.84
CA ASP A 8 -20.54 -22.52 -5.26
C ASP A 8 -19.49 -22.17 -6.31
N SER A 9 -19.24 -20.88 -6.51
CA SER A 9 -18.22 -20.34 -7.41
C SER A 9 -16.81 -20.92 -7.09
N TYR A 10 -16.52 -21.19 -5.82
CA TYR A 10 -15.28 -21.87 -5.42
C TYR A 10 -15.15 -23.27 -6.00
N HIS A 11 -16.25 -24.01 -6.05
CA HIS A 11 -16.26 -25.35 -6.65
C HIS A 11 -15.93 -25.29 -8.15
N GLU A 12 -16.47 -24.31 -8.86
CA GLU A 12 -16.18 -24.13 -10.29
C GLU A 12 -14.70 -23.78 -10.53
N VAL A 13 -14.17 -22.79 -9.79
CA VAL A 13 -12.76 -22.38 -9.89
C VAL A 13 -11.82 -23.54 -9.57
N LEU A 14 -12.02 -24.24 -8.45
CA LEU A 14 -11.18 -25.37 -8.07
C LEU A 14 -11.28 -26.52 -9.10
N SER A 15 -12.48 -26.77 -9.64
CA SER A 15 -12.66 -27.78 -10.68
C SER A 15 -11.89 -27.44 -11.97
N LEU A 16 -11.83 -26.18 -12.35
CA LEU A 16 -11.05 -25.72 -13.51
C LEU A 16 -9.56 -25.88 -13.25
N VAL A 17 -9.06 -25.43 -12.09
CA VAL A 17 -7.65 -25.54 -11.70
C VAL A 17 -7.19 -27.00 -11.71
N PHE A 18 -7.96 -27.90 -11.07
CA PHE A 18 -7.62 -29.34 -11.04
C PHE A 18 -7.67 -30.01 -12.42
N ARG A 19 -8.63 -29.63 -13.28
CA ARG A 19 -8.70 -30.16 -14.66
C ARG A 19 -7.56 -29.67 -15.54
N ALA A 20 -7.13 -28.43 -15.34
CA ALA A 20 -6.05 -27.82 -16.11
C ALA A 20 -4.66 -28.25 -15.62
N ASP A 21 -4.58 -28.89 -14.45
CA ASP A 21 -3.32 -29.29 -13.77
C ASP A 21 -2.34 -28.11 -13.65
N VAL A 22 -2.85 -26.94 -13.25
CA VAL A 22 -2.06 -25.73 -13.05
C VAL A 22 -1.98 -25.38 -11.58
N PRO A 23 -0.83 -24.85 -11.11
CA PRO A 23 -0.71 -24.37 -9.74
C PRO A 23 -1.53 -23.08 -9.55
N LEU A 24 -2.21 -22.96 -8.40
CA LEU A 24 -2.88 -21.75 -7.96
C LEU A 24 -2.07 -21.11 -6.84
N TYR A 25 -1.60 -19.90 -7.06
CA TYR A 25 -0.92 -19.11 -6.05
C TYR A 25 -1.79 -17.92 -5.64
N SER A 26 -2.04 -17.76 -4.35
CA SER A 26 -2.73 -16.58 -3.80
C SER A 26 -1.72 -15.61 -3.21
N ALA A 27 -1.43 -14.54 -3.94
CA ALA A 27 -0.64 -13.42 -3.47
C ALA A 27 -1.60 -12.44 -2.76
N HIS A 28 -1.66 -12.51 -1.44
CA HIS A 28 -2.49 -11.64 -0.59
C HIS A 28 -1.59 -10.85 0.37
N THR A 29 -1.62 -11.15 1.63
CA THR A 29 -0.81 -10.52 2.69
C THR A 29 0.70 -10.50 2.39
N SER A 30 1.22 -11.53 1.72
CA SER A 30 2.63 -11.58 1.30
C SER A 30 2.99 -10.54 0.25
N LEU A 31 2.03 -10.16 -0.59
CA LEU A 31 2.19 -9.10 -1.58
C LEU A 31 2.13 -7.73 -0.91
N ASP A 32 1.16 -7.53 0.00
CA ASP A 32 0.98 -6.26 0.72
C ASP A 32 2.17 -5.94 1.63
N ALA A 33 2.74 -6.98 2.27
CA ALA A 33 3.90 -6.82 3.17
C ALA A 33 5.25 -6.69 2.43
N ASN A 34 5.28 -6.78 1.10
CA ASN A 34 6.50 -6.69 0.33
C ASN A 34 6.96 -5.23 0.20
N PRO A 35 8.13 -4.85 0.74
CA PRO A 35 8.63 -3.47 0.72
C PRO A 35 8.95 -2.95 -0.68
N LEU A 36 9.07 -3.83 -1.67
CA LEU A 36 9.28 -3.50 -3.08
C LEU A 36 8.03 -3.81 -3.91
N GLY A 37 6.91 -4.00 -3.24
CA GLY A 37 5.64 -4.37 -3.85
C GLY A 37 4.72 -3.18 -4.14
N PRO A 38 3.45 -3.46 -4.38
CA PRO A 38 2.48 -2.50 -4.90
C PRO A 38 2.28 -1.25 -4.04
N VAL A 39 2.39 -1.34 -2.70
CA VAL A 39 2.25 -0.17 -1.82
C VAL A 39 3.37 0.85 -2.07
N SER A 40 4.61 0.38 -2.32
CA SER A 40 5.73 1.27 -2.66
C SER A 40 5.51 1.94 -4.01
N TRP A 41 4.93 1.24 -4.98
CA TRP A 41 4.62 1.85 -6.29
C TRP A 41 3.57 2.97 -6.18
N LEU A 42 2.57 2.81 -5.29
CA LEU A 42 1.61 3.88 -5.02
C LEU A 42 2.27 5.08 -4.34
N ALA A 43 3.21 4.81 -3.42
CA ALA A 43 3.97 5.86 -2.75
C ALA A 43 4.88 6.62 -3.72
N ASP A 44 5.51 5.93 -4.67
CA ASP A 44 6.32 6.54 -5.73
C ASP A 44 5.49 7.52 -6.58
N GLU A 45 4.22 7.20 -6.87
CA GLU A 45 3.33 8.10 -7.60
C GLU A 45 2.97 9.37 -6.82
N LEU A 46 2.93 9.29 -5.50
CA LEU A 46 2.80 10.46 -4.63
C LEU A 46 4.13 11.22 -4.48
N GLY A 47 5.20 10.73 -5.09
CA GLY A 47 6.53 11.32 -4.96
C GLY A 47 7.06 11.24 -3.53
N LEU A 48 6.74 10.15 -2.82
CA LEU A 48 7.21 9.98 -1.46
C LEU A 48 8.67 9.52 -1.44
N CYS A 49 9.47 10.19 -0.64
CA CYS A 49 10.87 9.88 -0.40
C CYS A 49 11.05 9.19 0.94
N ARG A 50 12.09 8.38 1.06
CA ARG A 50 12.47 7.78 2.34
C ARG A 50 12.77 8.86 3.37
N ILE A 51 12.26 8.68 4.60
CA ILE A 51 12.61 9.49 5.75
C ILE A 51 14.04 9.12 6.18
N PRO A 52 14.99 10.06 6.25
CA PRO A 52 16.30 9.80 6.80
C PRO A 52 16.17 9.35 8.27
N SER A 53 16.71 8.19 8.61
CA SER A 53 16.80 7.77 10.01
C SER A 53 18.22 7.95 10.52
N SER A 54 18.36 8.36 11.80
CA SER A 54 19.67 8.49 12.45
C SER A 54 20.44 7.18 12.54
N ASP A 55 19.75 6.04 12.39
CA ASP A 55 20.30 4.71 12.62
C ASP A 55 20.68 3.96 11.33
N THR A 56 20.33 4.48 10.18
CA THR A 56 20.76 3.92 8.90
C THR A 56 22.10 4.57 8.52
N LYS A 57 23.19 3.83 8.72
CA LYS A 57 24.40 4.07 7.92
C LYS A 57 23.94 3.94 6.47
N ASP A 58 24.12 4.98 5.68
CA ASP A 58 23.90 4.99 4.23
C ASP A 58 24.79 3.91 3.59
N GLY A 59 24.39 2.67 3.73
CA GLY A 59 25.01 1.47 3.26
C GLY A 59 24.27 0.98 2.03
N GLU A 60 24.78 1.42 0.86
CA GLU A 60 24.72 0.69 -0.40
C GLU A 60 23.34 0.13 -0.77
N ALA A 61 22.46 1.01 -1.26
CA ALA A 61 21.47 0.59 -2.24
C ALA A 61 22.24 0.04 -3.43
N GLY A 62 22.15 -1.26 -3.66
CA GLY A 62 22.68 -1.89 -4.86
C GLY A 62 22.21 -1.07 -6.06
N HIS A 63 23.11 -0.76 -6.99
CA HIS A 63 22.87 0.10 -8.13
C HIS A 63 21.55 -0.27 -8.82
N GLY A 64 20.56 0.63 -8.77
CA GLY A 64 19.34 0.56 -9.55
C GLY A 64 18.07 0.12 -8.83
N MET A 65 18.07 -0.16 -7.52
CA MET A 65 16.83 -0.44 -6.78
C MET A 65 16.38 0.78 -5.97
N PRO A 66 15.08 1.13 -6.00
CA PRO A 66 14.55 2.20 -5.17
C PRO A 66 14.76 1.84 -3.68
N LEU A 67 15.14 2.83 -2.87
CA LEU A 67 15.23 2.66 -1.42
C LEU A 67 13.82 2.47 -0.86
N PRO A 68 13.57 1.42 -0.07
CA PRO A 68 12.25 1.20 0.50
C PRO A 68 11.89 2.33 1.46
N LEU A 69 10.63 2.70 1.46
CA LEU A 69 10.04 3.62 2.44
C LEU A 69 10.06 2.99 3.84
N THR A 70 9.83 3.81 4.86
CA THR A 70 9.68 3.31 6.23
C THR A 70 8.36 2.53 6.35
N VAL A 71 8.44 1.30 6.83
CA VAL A 71 7.27 0.45 7.08
C VAL A 71 6.63 0.84 8.40
N LEU A 72 5.29 0.97 8.46
CA LEU A 72 4.57 1.35 9.67
C LEU A 72 4.52 0.21 10.70
N GLU A 73 4.16 -0.99 10.27
CA GLU A 73 4.12 -2.19 11.10
C GLU A 73 5.04 -3.25 10.51
N GLN A 74 6.24 -3.40 11.08
CA GLN A 74 7.20 -4.39 10.60
C GLN A 74 6.82 -5.79 11.06
N THR A 75 6.70 -6.72 10.10
CA THR A 75 6.41 -8.14 10.36
C THR A 75 7.59 -9.07 10.12
N GLY A 76 8.64 -8.57 9.44
CA GLY A 76 9.83 -9.35 9.14
C GLY A 76 10.86 -8.57 8.33
N THR A 77 11.80 -9.30 7.75
CA THR A 77 12.82 -8.78 6.84
C THR A 77 12.96 -9.68 5.62
N MET A 78 13.34 -9.09 4.49
CA MET A 78 13.61 -9.79 3.24
C MET A 78 15.03 -9.45 2.77
N GLU A 79 15.79 -10.47 2.43
CA GLU A 79 17.11 -10.30 1.81
C GLU A 79 16.98 -10.35 0.28
N ARG A 80 17.44 -9.33 -0.43
CA ARG A 80 17.43 -9.29 -1.89
C ARG A 80 18.54 -8.41 -2.42
N GLY A 81 19.30 -8.93 -3.40
CA GLY A 81 20.32 -8.16 -4.08
C GLY A 81 21.47 -7.67 -3.17
N GLY A 82 21.72 -8.36 -2.05
CA GLY A 82 22.71 -7.97 -1.05
C GLY A 82 22.23 -6.94 -0.03
N GLY A 83 20.97 -6.49 -0.10
CA GLY A 83 20.33 -5.61 0.87
C GLY A 83 19.29 -6.31 1.73
N SER A 84 19.09 -5.82 2.97
CA SER A 84 18.04 -6.24 3.89
C SER A 84 16.93 -5.21 3.93
N TYR A 85 15.68 -5.66 3.76
CA TYR A 85 14.50 -4.80 3.62
C TYR A 85 13.47 -5.16 4.69
N ALA A 86 12.97 -4.16 5.42
CA ALA A 86 11.86 -4.37 6.34
C ALA A 86 10.60 -4.74 5.55
N CYS A 87 9.98 -5.87 5.90
CA CYS A 87 8.67 -6.29 5.39
C CYS A 87 7.59 -5.93 6.39
N GLY A 88 6.41 -5.53 5.93
CA GLY A 88 5.31 -5.22 6.82
C GLY A 88 4.20 -4.41 6.16
N PHE A 89 3.28 -3.92 6.98
CA PHE A 89 2.09 -3.25 6.50
C PHE A 89 2.20 -1.74 6.58
N GLY A 90 1.68 -1.09 5.54
CA GLY A 90 1.73 0.35 5.39
C GLY A 90 3.14 0.91 5.26
N VAL A 91 3.26 2.02 4.57
CA VAL A 91 4.52 2.75 4.41
C VAL A 91 4.31 4.22 4.71
N VAL A 92 5.36 4.89 5.12
CA VAL A 92 5.39 6.33 5.35
C VAL A 92 6.61 6.94 4.68
N GLY A 93 6.42 8.11 4.06
CA GLY A 93 7.50 8.86 3.42
C GLY A 93 7.25 10.35 3.40
N ASP A 94 8.30 11.10 3.16
CA ASP A 94 8.23 12.55 2.98
C ASP A 94 7.90 12.88 1.53
N CYS A 95 7.00 13.85 1.32
CA CYS A 95 6.74 14.39 0.00
C CYS A 95 8.00 15.09 -0.53
N ALA A 96 8.37 14.82 -1.78
CA ALA A 96 9.50 15.51 -2.43
C ALA A 96 9.31 17.03 -2.45
N VAL A 97 8.05 17.47 -2.51
CA VAL A 97 7.63 18.87 -2.40
C VAL A 97 6.38 18.92 -1.52
N ASP A 98 6.33 19.87 -0.59
CA ASP A 98 5.14 20.07 0.26
C ASP A 98 3.90 20.22 -0.63
N MET A 99 2.85 19.45 -0.33
CA MET A 99 1.59 19.49 -1.07
C MET A 99 0.52 20.30 -0.32
N THR A 100 -0.35 20.94 -1.07
CA THR A 100 -1.63 21.42 -0.52
C THR A 100 -2.69 20.31 -0.59
N PRO A 101 -3.78 20.38 0.18
CA PRO A 101 -4.91 19.46 0.04
C PRO A 101 -5.47 19.38 -1.39
N GLU A 102 -5.45 20.48 -2.13
CA GLU A 102 -5.90 20.51 -3.53
C GLU A 102 -4.92 19.78 -4.48
N ASP A 103 -3.61 19.85 -4.22
CA ASP A 103 -2.62 19.10 -5.02
C ASP A 103 -2.79 17.61 -4.79
N LEU A 104 -2.93 17.18 -3.53
CA LEU A 104 -3.22 15.79 -3.19
C LEU A 104 -4.50 15.29 -3.87
N LYS A 105 -5.56 16.07 -3.82
CA LYS A 105 -6.84 15.73 -4.47
C LYS A 105 -6.67 15.55 -5.97
N LYS A 106 -5.94 16.43 -6.64
CA LYS A 106 -5.66 16.31 -8.08
C LYS A 106 -4.88 15.04 -8.40
N MET A 107 -3.86 14.73 -7.60
CA MET A 107 -3.06 13.51 -7.79
C MET A 107 -3.92 12.26 -7.62
N LEU A 108 -4.68 12.17 -6.55
CA LEU A 108 -5.54 11.02 -6.28
C LEU A 108 -6.64 10.85 -7.34
N ALA A 109 -7.15 11.92 -7.91
CA ALA A 109 -8.16 11.86 -8.98
C ALA A 109 -7.65 11.19 -10.27
N LEU A 110 -6.33 11.09 -10.47
CA LEU A 110 -5.75 10.44 -11.64
C LEU A 110 -5.84 8.91 -11.56
N TRP A 111 -5.83 8.34 -10.37
CA TRP A 111 -5.80 6.88 -10.18
C TRP A 111 -7.03 6.32 -9.44
N LEU A 112 -7.76 7.13 -8.73
CA LEU A 112 -8.95 6.70 -8.00
C LEU A 112 -10.24 6.96 -8.79
N VAL A 113 -10.28 6.49 -10.02
CA VAL A 113 -11.43 6.71 -10.91
C VAL A 113 -12.68 6.05 -10.33
N GLY A 114 -13.73 6.84 -10.17
CA GLY A 114 -15.00 6.37 -9.58
C GLY A 114 -15.01 6.25 -8.05
N SER A 115 -13.92 6.55 -7.38
CA SER A 115 -13.86 6.63 -5.92
C SER A 115 -14.53 7.91 -5.41
N CYS A 116 -15.11 7.82 -4.20
CA CYS A 116 -15.61 8.98 -3.45
C CYS A 116 -14.86 9.06 -2.11
N PRO A 117 -13.68 9.70 -2.09
CA PRO A 117 -12.86 9.78 -0.89
C PRO A 117 -13.61 10.45 0.27
N ARG A 118 -13.43 9.91 1.47
CA ARG A 118 -13.99 10.44 2.72
C ARG A 118 -12.85 10.85 3.64
N LEU A 119 -12.88 12.07 4.14
CA LEU A 119 -11.90 12.57 5.10
C LEU A 119 -12.45 12.52 6.52
N ALA A 120 -11.72 11.89 7.43
CA ALA A 120 -11.92 12.01 8.87
C ALA A 120 -10.79 12.87 9.46
N GLY A 121 -11.14 13.89 10.21
CA GLY A 121 -10.20 14.90 10.71
C GLY A 121 -10.04 16.07 9.74
N ALA A 122 -9.07 16.94 10.02
CA ALA A 122 -8.76 18.12 9.21
C ALA A 122 -7.34 18.05 8.65
N LEU A 123 -7.21 18.21 7.34
CA LEU A 123 -5.88 18.28 6.71
C LEU A 123 -5.16 19.56 7.08
N PRO A 124 -3.84 19.53 7.28
CA PRO A 124 -3.03 20.74 7.44
C PRO A 124 -2.97 21.51 6.11
N GLU A 125 -2.63 22.80 6.18
CA GLU A 125 -2.43 23.63 4.98
C GLU A 125 -1.30 23.11 4.07
N ARG A 126 -0.32 22.46 4.67
CA ARG A 126 0.83 21.83 4.02
C ARG A 126 0.97 20.38 4.48
N ILE A 127 0.98 19.48 3.52
CA ILE A 127 1.19 18.05 3.72
C ILE A 127 2.63 17.76 3.31
N ARG A 128 3.42 17.27 4.25
CA ARG A 128 4.86 16.98 4.08
C ARG A 128 5.15 15.51 4.16
N ARG A 129 4.41 14.78 5.01
CA ARG A 129 4.63 13.38 5.28
C ARG A 129 3.32 12.61 5.17
N ILE A 130 3.29 11.60 4.32
CA ILE A 130 2.10 10.80 4.06
C ILE A 130 2.38 9.35 4.41
N ALA A 131 1.44 8.75 5.13
CA ALA A 131 1.37 7.31 5.33
C ALA A 131 0.34 6.71 4.37
N ILE A 132 0.62 5.52 3.85
CA ILE A 132 -0.30 4.76 2.98
C ILE A 132 -0.40 3.33 3.48
N CYS A 133 -1.62 2.84 3.65
CA CYS A 133 -1.89 1.43 3.86
C CYS A 133 -3.10 1.02 3.02
N PRO A 134 -2.92 0.27 1.92
CA PRO A 134 -4.03 -0.28 1.14
C PRO A 134 -4.92 -1.20 1.97
N GLY A 135 -6.12 -1.47 1.48
CA GLY A 135 -7.08 -2.27 2.20
C GLY A 135 -7.62 -1.55 3.43
N SER A 136 -7.80 -2.29 4.53
CA SER A 136 -8.38 -1.79 5.80
C SER A 136 -7.28 -1.41 6.82
N GLY A 137 -6.48 -0.39 6.50
CA GLY A 137 -5.29 0.00 7.27
C GLY A 137 -5.51 1.03 8.37
N SER A 138 -6.75 1.37 8.72
CA SER A 138 -7.03 2.42 9.72
C SER A 138 -6.51 2.10 11.14
N SER A 139 -6.23 0.83 11.44
CA SER A 139 -5.58 0.41 12.69
C SER A 139 -4.13 0.90 12.82
N LEU A 140 -3.48 1.27 11.72
CA LEU A 140 -2.11 1.80 11.70
C LEU A 140 -2.04 3.33 11.89
N ALA A 141 -3.17 3.97 12.18
CA ALA A 141 -3.20 5.41 12.44
C ALA A 141 -2.30 5.84 13.61
N PRO A 142 -2.21 5.10 14.73
CA PRO A 142 -1.27 5.41 15.81
C PRO A 142 0.20 5.33 15.37
N GLU A 143 0.58 4.31 14.59
CA GLU A 143 1.93 4.12 14.05
C GLU A 143 2.28 5.24 13.05
N ALA A 144 1.35 5.59 12.17
CA ALA A 144 1.51 6.70 11.25
C ALA A 144 1.71 8.03 11.99
N ALA A 145 0.93 8.29 13.05
CA ALA A 145 1.09 9.47 13.90
C ALA A 145 2.43 9.46 14.64
N ALA A 146 2.87 8.31 15.16
CA ALA A 146 4.17 8.17 15.82
C ALA A 146 5.34 8.43 14.87
N CYS A 147 5.18 8.12 13.58
CA CYS A 147 6.13 8.47 12.52
C CYS A 147 6.03 9.94 12.07
N GLY A 148 5.13 10.72 12.65
CA GLY A 148 4.91 12.13 12.32
C GLY A 148 4.22 12.36 10.96
N ALA A 149 3.39 11.41 10.51
CA ALA A 149 2.61 11.60 9.30
C ALA A 149 1.54 12.69 9.49
N ASP A 150 1.36 13.51 8.47
CA ASP A 150 0.32 14.53 8.40
C ASP A 150 -1.05 13.96 7.99
N LEU A 151 -1.02 12.75 7.37
CA LEU A 151 -2.17 12.09 6.78
C LEU A 151 -1.89 10.59 6.64
N LEU A 152 -2.90 9.77 6.91
CA LEU A 152 -2.94 8.36 6.49
C LEU A 152 -3.95 8.20 5.35
N ILE A 153 -3.54 7.59 4.24
CA ILE A 153 -4.40 7.18 3.12
C ILE A 153 -4.65 5.69 3.24
N THR A 154 -5.93 5.29 3.29
CA THR A 154 -6.34 3.88 3.44
C THR A 154 -7.76 3.66 2.91
N GLY A 155 -8.33 2.47 3.11
CA GLY A 155 -9.73 2.16 2.84
C GLY A 155 -10.46 1.64 4.08
N ASP A 156 -11.77 1.41 3.93
CA ASP A 156 -12.64 0.79 4.93
C ASP A 156 -12.62 1.45 6.32
N LEU A 157 -12.53 2.77 6.38
CA LEU A 157 -12.57 3.47 7.65
C LEU A 157 -13.94 3.34 8.30
N LYS A 158 -13.99 2.68 9.44
CA LYS A 158 -15.21 2.49 10.22
C LYS A 158 -15.56 3.75 11.02
N TYR A 159 -16.86 4.01 11.19
CA TYR A 159 -17.37 5.19 11.90
C TYR A 159 -16.76 5.34 13.30
N HIS A 160 -16.77 4.29 14.11
CA HIS A 160 -16.22 4.37 15.47
C HIS A 160 -14.73 4.64 15.49
N THR A 161 -13.96 4.07 14.56
CA THR A 161 -12.53 4.36 14.42
C THR A 161 -12.30 5.82 14.05
N ALA A 162 -13.14 6.38 13.17
CA ALA A 162 -13.04 7.77 12.72
C ALA A 162 -13.22 8.82 13.84
N LEU A 163 -13.82 8.44 14.97
CA LEU A 163 -14.04 9.35 16.10
C LEU A 163 -12.81 9.54 17.01
N ASP A 164 -11.84 8.61 16.95
CA ASP A 164 -10.68 8.57 17.87
C ASP A 164 -9.36 8.41 17.08
N LEU A 165 -9.21 9.19 16.02
CA LEU A 165 -8.00 9.15 15.20
C LEU A 165 -6.96 10.16 15.70
N PRO A 166 -5.68 9.75 15.81
CA PRO A 166 -4.60 10.64 16.23
C PRO A 166 -4.12 11.58 15.12
N LEU A 167 -4.51 11.33 13.87
CA LEU A 167 -4.18 12.14 12.70
C LEU A 167 -5.32 12.07 11.68
N PRO A 168 -5.36 12.99 10.68
CA PRO A 168 -6.33 12.90 9.59
C PRO A 168 -6.19 11.59 8.81
N VAL A 169 -7.33 10.97 8.47
CA VAL A 169 -7.37 9.76 7.63
C VAL A 169 -8.24 10.01 6.42
N LEU A 170 -7.69 9.76 5.25
CA LEU A 170 -8.38 9.80 3.97
C LEU A 170 -8.72 8.37 3.53
N ASP A 171 -9.99 8.03 3.65
CA ASP A 171 -10.54 6.78 3.14
C ASP A 171 -10.87 6.95 1.65
N VAL A 172 -10.09 6.33 0.82
CA VAL A 172 -10.22 6.37 -0.65
C VAL A 172 -10.93 5.15 -1.21
N GLY A 173 -11.41 4.28 -0.34
CA GLY A 173 -12.03 3.00 -0.68
C GLY A 173 -11.01 1.88 -0.81
N HIS A 174 -11.36 0.74 -0.26
CA HIS A 174 -10.54 -0.48 -0.28
C HIS A 174 -10.24 -0.92 -1.72
N PHE A 175 -11.31 -1.13 -2.49
CA PHE A 175 -11.23 -1.58 -3.88
C PHE A 175 -10.37 -0.66 -4.76
N SER A 176 -10.52 0.66 -4.62
CA SER A 176 -9.85 1.62 -5.51
C SER A 176 -8.33 1.59 -5.39
N LEU A 177 -7.79 1.44 -4.17
CA LEU A 177 -6.35 1.30 -3.96
C LEU A 177 -5.85 -0.05 -4.46
N GLU A 178 -6.55 -1.13 -4.13
CA GLU A 178 -6.13 -2.47 -4.53
C GLU A 178 -6.25 -2.69 -6.04
N GLU A 179 -7.25 -2.13 -6.70
CA GLU A 179 -7.36 -2.17 -8.16
C GLU A 179 -6.15 -1.49 -8.81
N GLU A 180 -5.76 -0.31 -8.33
CA GLU A 180 -4.56 0.38 -8.85
C GLU A 180 -3.29 -0.41 -8.55
N MET A 181 -3.16 -1.01 -7.39
CA MET A 181 -2.06 -1.92 -7.07
C MET A 181 -2.00 -3.09 -8.06
N MET A 182 -3.13 -3.73 -8.35
CA MET A 182 -3.21 -4.85 -9.29
C MET A 182 -2.91 -4.43 -10.72
N ARG A 183 -3.35 -3.26 -11.13
CA ARG A 183 -3.00 -2.69 -12.43
C ARG A 183 -1.48 -2.52 -12.58
N ARG A 184 -0.81 -2.02 -11.56
CA ARG A 184 0.66 -1.86 -11.54
C ARG A 184 1.36 -3.20 -11.50
N PHE A 185 0.86 -4.13 -10.70
CA PHE A 185 1.40 -5.48 -10.65
C PHE A 185 1.33 -6.17 -12.01
N ALA A 186 0.22 -6.02 -12.73
CA ALA A 186 0.08 -6.56 -14.08
C ALA A 186 1.09 -5.95 -15.08
N LEU A 187 1.38 -4.66 -14.98
CA LEU A 187 2.41 -4.00 -15.80
C LEU A 187 3.81 -4.56 -15.48
N GLN A 188 4.14 -4.69 -14.19
CA GLN A 188 5.41 -5.26 -13.75
C GLN A 188 5.59 -6.71 -14.20
N LEU A 189 4.54 -7.52 -14.11
CA LEU A 189 4.57 -8.89 -14.63
C LEU A 189 4.82 -8.92 -16.14
N LYS A 190 4.14 -8.07 -16.89
CA LYS A 190 4.32 -7.99 -18.35
C LYS A 190 5.74 -7.61 -18.76
N GLU A 191 6.42 -6.79 -17.97
CA GLU A 191 7.81 -6.39 -18.22
C GLU A 191 8.82 -7.48 -17.86
N ASN A 192 8.51 -8.30 -16.84
CA ASN A 192 9.44 -9.27 -16.28
C ASN A 192 9.18 -10.73 -16.68
N VAL A 193 8.01 -11.03 -17.28
CA VAL A 193 7.67 -12.36 -17.81
C VAL A 193 7.65 -12.25 -19.32
N SER A 194 8.74 -12.70 -19.94
CA SER A 194 8.76 -12.90 -21.40
C SER A 194 8.03 -14.21 -21.75
N ASP A 195 7.24 -14.21 -22.82
CA ASP A 195 6.61 -15.39 -23.41
C ASP A 195 7.65 -16.41 -23.89
#